data_1d0b4d3bcc77bf04c1141088db460b40
#
_entry.id   1d0b4d3bcc77bf04c1141088db460b40
#
_cell.length_a   1.000
_cell.length_b   1.000
_cell.length_c   1.000
_cell.angle_alpha   90.00
_cell.angle_beta   90.00
_cell.angle_gamma   90.00
#
_symmetry.space_group_name_H-M   'P 1'
#
loop_
_entity.id
_entity.type
_entity.pdbx_description
1 polymer ?
#
loop_
_entity_poly.entity_id
_entity_poly.type
_entity_poly.pdbx_seq_one_letter_code
_entity_poly.pdbx_strand_id
1 'polypeptide(L)'
;VSNLIYVVGVGSGDTELITIKAFNVLKRVDVIAGWRNVVDRFDFLKMDGKQLIYLNYKEQEIQIPEIVSIARDRDVAVLFHGDPMVSDYQFLNRIKRECNRQGIQYVIISGISSVLRALAIVGKDLSQIVFITFHVRGELNYDEIKKALEIGRDLLIVPEPYPDGVRKVSEKLLQIGCNPVLTVMERLSFPDEKVYKITAEDVVKGDLKFSDLIIVHVPSCLRNS
;
A
#
# COMPACT_ATOMS: atom_id res chain seq x y z
N VAL A 1 10.13 -12.47 29.25
CA VAL A 1 10.19 -11.74 27.96
C VAL A 1 8.76 -11.68 27.45
N SER A 2 8.17 -10.50 27.34
CA SER A 2 6.81 -10.38 26.77
C SER A 2 6.90 -10.64 25.27
N ASN A 3 6.04 -11.50 24.75
CA ASN A 3 5.88 -11.74 23.32
C ASN A 3 5.32 -10.48 22.64
N LEU A 4 5.60 -10.31 21.36
CA LEU A 4 5.36 -9.08 20.62
C LEU A 4 4.52 -9.34 19.34
N ILE A 5 3.78 -8.31 18.96
CA ILE A 5 3.31 -8.17 17.58
C ILE A 5 4.37 -7.41 16.77
N TYR A 6 4.92 -8.05 15.75
CA TYR A 6 5.77 -7.40 14.75
C TYR A 6 4.90 -7.01 13.56
N VAL A 7 4.74 -5.71 13.33
CA VAL A 7 4.09 -5.17 12.14
C VAL A 7 5.17 -5.00 11.09
N VAL A 8 5.19 -5.85 10.07
CA VAL A 8 6.37 -6.01 9.20
C VAL A 8 6.06 -5.60 7.77
N GLY A 9 6.71 -4.54 7.29
CA GLY A 9 6.77 -4.22 5.88
C GLY A 9 7.70 -5.18 5.14
N VAL A 10 7.14 -5.91 4.17
CA VAL A 10 7.89 -6.95 3.44
C VAL A 10 8.36 -6.52 2.04
N GLY A 11 8.28 -5.24 1.74
CA GLY A 11 8.65 -4.70 0.42
C GLY A 11 7.55 -4.83 -0.62
N SER A 12 7.76 -4.17 -1.74
CA SER A 12 6.82 -4.09 -2.87
C SER A 12 7.17 -5.13 -3.94
N GLY A 13 6.35 -6.15 -4.13
CA GLY A 13 6.48 -7.09 -5.25
C GLY A 13 7.69 -8.04 -5.18
N ASP A 14 8.87 -7.56 -5.50
CA ASP A 14 10.13 -8.31 -5.49
C ASP A 14 10.50 -8.74 -4.06
N THR A 15 10.73 -10.04 -3.87
CA THR A 15 11.10 -10.61 -2.57
C THR A 15 12.49 -10.18 -2.10
N GLU A 16 13.37 -9.75 -2.98
CA GLU A 16 14.70 -9.22 -2.64
C GLU A 16 14.61 -7.81 -2.03
N LEU A 17 13.47 -7.12 -2.16
CA LEU A 17 13.24 -5.84 -1.52
C LEU A 17 12.80 -5.96 -0.04
N ILE A 18 12.83 -7.15 0.53
CA ILE A 18 12.67 -7.32 1.97
C ILE A 18 13.90 -6.77 2.69
N THR A 19 13.70 -6.02 3.77
CA THR A 19 14.83 -5.56 4.59
C THR A 19 15.44 -6.73 5.37
N ILE A 20 16.74 -6.70 5.61
CA ILE A 20 17.43 -7.70 6.47
C ILE A 20 16.74 -7.81 7.83
N LYS A 21 16.29 -6.69 8.40
CA LYS A 21 15.56 -6.66 9.67
C LYS A 21 14.25 -7.45 9.58
N ALA A 22 13.45 -7.19 8.55
CA ALA A 22 12.19 -7.90 8.31
C ALA A 22 12.45 -9.39 8.12
N PHE A 23 13.39 -9.78 7.26
CA PHE A 23 13.77 -11.17 7.04
C PHE A 23 14.15 -11.89 8.35
N ASN A 24 15.02 -11.29 9.18
CA ASN A 24 15.44 -11.87 10.43
C ASN A 24 14.29 -12.03 11.44
N VAL A 25 13.36 -11.08 11.48
CA VAL A 25 12.13 -11.19 12.28
C VAL A 25 11.29 -12.37 11.81
N LEU A 26 11.03 -12.46 10.49
CA LEU A 26 10.21 -13.52 9.92
C LEU A 26 10.81 -14.92 10.11
N LYS A 27 12.14 -15.03 10.12
CA LYS A 27 12.82 -16.31 10.44
C LYS A 27 12.60 -16.74 11.90
N ARG A 28 12.47 -15.79 12.82
CA ARG A 28 12.42 -16.04 14.26
C ARG A 28 11.02 -16.31 14.82
N VAL A 29 10.00 -15.59 14.33
CA VAL A 29 8.64 -15.68 14.87
C VAL A 29 7.98 -17.03 14.52
N ASP A 30 7.05 -17.47 15.37
CA ASP A 30 6.34 -18.75 15.20
C ASP A 30 5.08 -18.61 14.34
N VAL A 31 4.47 -17.42 14.35
CA VAL A 31 3.18 -17.15 13.70
C VAL A 31 3.31 -16.00 12.73
N ILE A 32 2.84 -16.21 11.52
CA ILE A 32 2.79 -15.22 10.44
C ILE A 32 1.33 -14.98 10.06
N ALA A 33 0.89 -13.73 10.11
CA ALA A 33 -0.42 -13.32 9.64
C ALA A 33 -0.29 -12.31 8.50
N GLY A 34 -1.16 -12.39 7.50
CA GLY A 34 -1.14 -11.45 6.38
C GLY A 34 -2.09 -11.84 5.25
N TRP A 35 -2.21 -10.96 4.28
CA TRP A 35 -2.96 -11.26 3.06
C TRP A 35 -2.27 -12.39 2.30
N ARG A 36 -3.06 -13.28 1.70
CA ARG A 36 -2.53 -14.43 0.97
C ARG A 36 -1.50 -14.03 -0.08
N ASN A 37 -1.82 -13.03 -0.90
CA ASN A 37 -0.94 -12.51 -1.94
C ASN A 37 0.35 -11.85 -1.41
N VAL A 38 0.44 -11.55 -0.12
CA VAL A 38 1.64 -11.02 0.54
C VAL A 38 2.45 -12.18 1.14
N VAL A 39 1.80 -13.06 1.90
CA VAL A 39 2.46 -14.20 2.56
C VAL A 39 3.02 -15.18 1.54
N ASP A 40 2.24 -15.52 0.50
CA ASP A 40 2.60 -16.54 -0.50
C ASP A 40 3.77 -16.15 -1.40
N ARG A 41 4.25 -14.90 -1.35
CA ARG A 41 5.47 -14.48 -2.04
C ARG A 41 6.75 -15.08 -1.46
N PHE A 42 6.71 -15.53 -0.20
CA PHE A 42 7.90 -15.97 0.54
C PHE A 42 7.84 -17.47 0.86
N ASP A 43 8.40 -18.30 -0.02
CA ASP A 43 8.39 -19.75 0.14
C ASP A 43 9.04 -20.23 1.44
N PHE A 44 10.06 -19.51 1.92
CA PHE A 44 10.73 -19.89 3.16
C PHE A 44 9.79 -19.87 4.39
N LEU A 45 8.72 -19.08 4.36
CA LEU A 45 7.74 -19.06 5.45
C LEU A 45 6.95 -20.38 5.55
N LYS A 46 6.77 -21.08 4.43
CA LYS A 46 6.07 -22.37 4.37
C LYS A 46 6.96 -23.53 4.80
N MET A 47 8.27 -23.40 4.61
CA MET A 47 9.24 -24.47 4.86
C MET A 47 9.64 -24.58 6.34
N ASP A 48 9.55 -23.51 7.10
CA ASP A 48 10.05 -23.43 8.48
C ASP A 48 9.03 -23.93 9.54
N GLY A 49 7.94 -24.59 9.12
CA GLY A 49 6.91 -25.15 10.06
C GLY A 49 6.12 -24.10 10.83
N LYS A 50 6.12 -22.85 10.35
CA LYS A 50 5.41 -21.73 10.97
C LYS A 50 3.90 -21.86 10.83
N GLN A 51 3.15 -21.36 11.80
CA GLN A 51 1.72 -21.19 11.66
C GLN A 51 1.42 -20.00 10.75
N LEU A 52 0.75 -20.24 9.62
CA LEU A 52 0.31 -19.19 8.70
C LEU A 52 -1.17 -18.88 8.90
N ILE A 53 -1.51 -17.60 9.08
CA ILE A 53 -2.89 -17.09 9.22
C ILE A 53 -3.15 -16.15 8.06
N TYR A 54 -4.03 -16.57 7.15
CA TYR A 54 -4.42 -15.74 6.02
C TYR A 54 -5.58 -14.81 6.39
N LEU A 55 -5.35 -13.52 6.23
CA LEU A 55 -6.38 -12.51 6.46
C LEU A 55 -7.44 -12.55 5.36
N ASN A 56 -8.69 -12.40 5.78
CA ASN A 56 -9.85 -12.22 4.92
C ASN A 56 -10.40 -10.80 5.12
N TYR A 57 -10.62 -10.09 4.03
CA TYR A 57 -11.08 -8.71 4.06
C TYR A 57 -12.41 -8.51 4.82
N LYS A 58 -13.32 -9.50 4.73
CA LYS A 58 -14.63 -9.46 5.40
C LYS A 58 -14.57 -9.86 6.87
N GLU A 59 -13.52 -10.56 7.27
CA GLU A 59 -13.40 -11.17 8.61
C GLU A 59 -12.38 -10.45 9.51
N GLN A 60 -11.77 -9.36 9.04
CA GLN A 60 -10.72 -8.65 9.78
C GLN A 60 -11.09 -8.27 11.20
N GLU A 61 -12.35 -7.87 11.42
CA GLU A 61 -12.82 -7.46 12.75
C GLU A 61 -12.83 -8.60 13.77
N ILE A 62 -12.86 -9.85 13.29
CA ILE A 62 -12.77 -11.07 14.11
C ILE A 62 -11.31 -11.54 14.16
N GLN A 63 -10.65 -11.62 13.01
CA GLN A 63 -9.30 -12.18 12.90
C GLN A 63 -8.24 -11.35 13.63
N ILE A 64 -8.31 -10.00 13.59
CA ILE A 64 -7.31 -9.15 14.24
C ILE A 64 -7.27 -9.36 15.75
N PRO A 65 -8.39 -9.37 16.50
CA PRO A 65 -8.42 -9.72 17.91
C PRO A 65 -7.82 -11.09 18.22
N GLU A 66 -8.10 -12.11 17.40
CA GLU A 66 -7.57 -13.45 17.56
C GLU A 66 -6.05 -13.47 17.35
N ILE A 67 -5.55 -12.85 16.27
CA ILE A 67 -4.13 -12.75 15.97
C ILE A 67 -3.38 -12.05 17.11
N VAL A 68 -3.91 -10.94 17.63
CA VAL A 68 -3.29 -10.22 18.74
C VAL A 68 -3.29 -11.07 20.01
N SER A 69 -4.32 -11.86 20.27
CA SER A 69 -4.39 -12.72 21.45
C SER A 69 -3.30 -13.81 21.47
N ILE A 70 -2.89 -14.30 20.29
CA ILE A 70 -1.80 -15.29 20.17
C ILE A 70 -0.48 -14.72 20.70
N ALA A 71 -0.29 -13.41 20.60
CA ALA A 71 0.94 -12.76 21.09
C ALA A 71 1.08 -12.74 22.61
N ARG A 72 0.15 -13.34 23.36
CA ARG A 72 0.33 -13.62 24.80
C ARG A 72 1.36 -14.71 25.04
N ASP A 73 1.41 -15.68 24.11
CA ASP A 73 2.20 -16.90 24.30
C ASP A 73 3.33 -17.05 23.26
N ARG A 74 3.21 -16.40 22.11
CA ARG A 74 4.15 -16.55 20.98
C ARG A 74 4.35 -15.24 20.24
N ASP A 75 5.56 -15.02 19.71
CA ASP A 75 5.81 -13.90 18.79
C ASP A 75 5.02 -14.04 17.48
N VAL A 76 4.35 -12.97 17.06
CA VAL A 76 3.53 -12.93 15.86
C VAL A 76 4.02 -11.82 14.93
N ALA A 77 4.20 -12.11 13.64
CA ALA A 77 4.41 -11.10 12.63
C ALA A 77 3.14 -10.90 11.79
N VAL A 78 2.72 -9.65 11.63
CA VAL A 78 1.65 -9.24 10.71
C VAL A 78 2.27 -8.56 9.53
N LEU A 79 2.10 -9.13 8.33
CA LEU A 79 2.76 -8.68 7.11
C LEU A 79 1.97 -7.59 6.40
N PHE A 80 2.70 -6.56 5.98
CA PHE A 80 2.21 -5.46 5.14
C PHE A 80 2.93 -5.47 3.80
N HIS A 81 2.18 -5.29 2.71
CA HIS A 81 2.76 -5.01 1.41
C HIS A 81 3.49 -3.66 1.45
N GLY A 82 4.72 -3.59 0.93
CA GLY A 82 5.52 -2.37 0.98
C GLY A 82 5.96 -2.00 2.39
N ASP A 83 5.48 -0.87 2.88
CA ASP A 83 5.75 -0.32 4.21
C ASP A 83 4.45 -0.06 4.98
N PRO A 84 4.34 -0.43 6.26
CA PRO A 84 3.13 -0.23 7.07
C PRO A 84 2.69 1.24 7.21
N MET A 85 3.62 2.18 7.01
CA MET A 85 3.36 3.61 7.15
C MET A 85 2.94 4.28 5.84
N VAL A 86 2.79 3.51 4.75
CA VAL A 86 2.45 4.04 3.44
C VAL A 86 1.13 3.44 2.94
N SER A 87 0.08 4.26 2.90
CA SER A 87 -1.24 3.96 2.31
C SER A 87 -2.11 2.91 3.00
N ASP A 88 -1.70 2.31 4.12
CA ASP A 88 -2.48 1.25 4.81
C ASP A 88 -2.74 1.58 6.30
N TYR A 89 -2.91 2.86 6.60
CA TYR A 89 -3.08 3.34 7.98
C TYR A 89 -4.32 2.78 8.67
N GLN A 90 -5.41 2.50 7.94
CA GLN A 90 -6.63 1.98 8.54
C GLN A 90 -6.43 0.56 9.09
N PHE A 91 -5.73 -0.29 8.36
CA PHE A 91 -5.39 -1.64 8.83
C PHE A 91 -4.40 -1.58 9.99
N LEU A 92 -3.36 -0.75 9.88
CA LEU A 92 -2.41 -0.50 10.96
C LEU A 92 -3.09 -0.01 12.24
N ASN A 93 -4.01 0.95 12.12
CA ASN A 93 -4.73 1.50 13.28
C ASN A 93 -5.64 0.46 13.96
N ARG A 94 -6.22 -0.48 13.21
CA ARG A 94 -6.98 -1.60 13.80
C ARG A 94 -6.07 -2.49 14.65
N ILE A 95 -4.89 -2.84 14.14
CA ILE A 95 -3.91 -3.65 14.88
C ILE A 95 -3.45 -2.91 16.15
N LYS A 96 -3.06 -1.63 16.03
CA LYS A 96 -2.65 -0.79 17.17
C LYS A 96 -3.73 -0.70 18.24
N ARG A 97 -4.97 -0.43 17.85
CA ARG A 97 -6.12 -0.36 18.77
C ARG A 97 -6.31 -1.66 19.52
N GLU A 98 -6.21 -2.78 18.82
CA GLU A 98 -6.40 -4.09 19.41
C GLU A 98 -5.25 -4.48 20.34
N CYS A 99 -4.00 -4.19 19.96
CA CYS A 99 -2.85 -4.36 20.82
C CYS A 99 -3.01 -3.57 22.13
N ASN A 100 -3.41 -2.31 22.04
CA ASN A 100 -3.66 -1.47 23.21
C ASN A 100 -4.79 -2.03 24.10
N ARG A 101 -5.88 -2.50 23.48
CA ARG A 101 -7.02 -3.09 24.20
C ARG A 101 -6.62 -4.34 24.98
N GLN A 102 -5.74 -5.17 24.43
CA GLN A 102 -5.30 -6.42 25.03
C GLN A 102 -4.04 -6.29 25.90
N GLY A 103 -3.41 -5.10 25.95
CA GLY A 103 -2.16 -4.88 26.67
C GLY A 103 -0.95 -5.57 26.04
N ILE A 104 -0.99 -5.81 24.73
CA ILE A 104 0.09 -6.42 23.96
C ILE A 104 0.96 -5.33 23.34
N GLN A 105 2.27 -5.48 23.46
CA GLN A 105 3.21 -4.57 22.81
C GLN A 105 3.36 -4.88 21.32
N TYR A 106 3.65 -3.86 20.51
CA TYR A 106 3.94 -4.03 19.08
C TYR A 106 5.16 -3.22 18.66
N VAL A 107 5.82 -3.69 17.60
CA VAL A 107 6.96 -3.01 16.97
C VAL A 107 6.72 -2.93 15.48
N ILE A 108 6.94 -1.76 14.88
CA ILE A 108 6.84 -1.55 13.43
C ILE A 108 8.22 -1.75 12.81
N ILE A 109 8.29 -2.60 11.80
CA ILE A 109 9.47 -2.84 10.98
C ILE A 109 9.20 -2.27 9.59
N SER A 110 9.95 -1.25 9.22
CA SER A 110 9.81 -0.60 7.92
C SER A 110 10.17 -1.54 6.77
N GLY A 111 9.48 -1.37 5.66
CA GLY A 111 9.73 -2.04 4.39
C GLY A 111 9.99 -1.04 3.26
N ILE A 112 10.33 -1.53 2.07
CA ILE A 112 10.51 -0.70 0.89
C ILE A 112 9.16 -0.55 0.18
N SER A 113 8.62 0.67 0.18
CA SER A 113 7.33 0.99 -0.46
C SER A 113 7.45 1.06 -1.97
N SER A 114 6.39 0.64 -2.68
CA SER A 114 6.22 0.85 -4.13
C SER A 114 6.22 2.34 -4.52
N VAL A 115 5.91 3.24 -3.60
CA VAL A 115 6.04 4.70 -3.79
C VAL A 115 7.47 5.09 -4.17
N LEU A 116 8.48 4.49 -3.56
CA LEU A 116 9.89 4.77 -3.91
C LEU A 116 10.24 4.26 -5.31
N ARG A 117 9.69 3.12 -5.72
CA ARG A 117 9.84 2.62 -7.10
C ARG A 117 9.16 3.55 -8.10
N ALA A 118 7.95 4.02 -7.78
CA ALA A 118 7.23 4.99 -8.62
C ALA A 118 8.02 6.30 -8.79
N LEU A 119 8.56 6.85 -7.71
CA LEU A 119 9.41 8.04 -7.74
C LEU A 119 10.64 7.87 -8.62
N ALA A 120 11.31 6.71 -8.55
CA ALA A 120 12.44 6.39 -9.41
C ALA A 120 12.06 6.34 -10.90
N ILE A 121 10.88 5.79 -11.24
CA ILE A 121 10.37 5.73 -12.62
C ILE A 121 10.09 7.12 -13.17
N VAL A 122 9.48 8.00 -12.38
CA VAL A 122 9.14 9.36 -12.83
C VAL A 122 10.27 10.37 -12.66
N GLY A 123 11.40 9.97 -12.05
CA GLY A 123 12.56 10.82 -11.83
C GLY A 123 12.30 11.98 -10.88
N LYS A 124 11.52 11.74 -9.81
CA LYS A 124 11.18 12.76 -8.81
C LYS A 124 11.64 12.34 -7.43
N ASP A 125 12.03 13.31 -6.62
CA ASP A 125 12.21 13.13 -5.18
C ASP A 125 10.87 13.31 -4.45
N LEU A 126 10.72 12.64 -3.32
CA LEU A 126 9.49 12.70 -2.51
C LEU A 126 9.13 14.14 -2.10
N SER A 127 10.12 15.00 -1.89
CA SER A 127 9.93 16.43 -1.55
C SER A 127 9.31 17.25 -2.68
N GLN A 128 9.30 16.76 -3.91
CA GLN A 128 8.72 17.40 -5.10
C GLN A 128 7.27 16.98 -5.37
N ILE A 129 6.74 16.06 -4.56
CA ILE A 129 5.47 15.37 -4.79
C ILE A 129 4.49 15.71 -3.66
N VAL A 130 3.19 15.75 -3.97
CA VAL A 130 2.11 15.58 -3.00
C VAL A 130 1.58 14.16 -3.14
N PHE A 131 1.66 13.39 -2.07
CA PHE A 131 1.15 12.01 -2.02
C PHE A 131 -0.30 11.99 -1.55
N ILE A 132 -1.17 11.30 -2.30
CA ILE A 132 -2.59 11.11 -1.96
C ILE A 132 -2.93 9.62 -2.05
N THR A 133 -3.70 9.12 -1.10
CA THR A 133 -4.25 7.77 -1.17
C THR A 133 -5.77 7.78 -1.09
N PHE A 134 -6.39 7.11 -2.05
CA PHE A 134 -7.81 6.73 -2.04
C PHE A 134 -8.02 5.24 -1.73
N HIS A 135 -6.93 4.55 -1.36
CA HIS A 135 -6.98 3.16 -0.91
C HIS A 135 -7.43 3.09 0.56
N VAL A 136 -8.60 3.63 0.83
CA VAL A 136 -9.19 3.70 2.17
C VAL A 136 -10.67 3.30 2.12
N ARG A 137 -11.19 2.85 3.26
CA ARG A 137 -12.64 2.59 3.43
C ARG A 137 -13.33 3.86 3.87
N GLY A 138 -14.53 4.08 3.38
CA GLY A 138 -15.38 5.20 3.73
C GLY A 138 -15.59 6.17 2.58
N GLU A 139 -16.09 7.34 2.90
CA GLU A 139 -16.33 8.39 1.92
C GLU A 139 -15.00 8.99 1.45
N LEU A 140 -14.85 9.13 0.12
CA LEU A 140 -13.66 9.67 -0.52
C LEU A 140 -13.90 11.08 -1.00
N ASN A 141 -12.94 11.96 -0.73
CA ASN A 141 -12.99 13.35 -1.18
C ASN A 141 -12.00 13.58 -2.34
N TYR A 142 -12.47 13.42 -3.56
CA TYR A 142 -11.67 13.69 -4.76
C TYR A 142 -11.31 15.16 -4.97
N ASP A 143 -11.91 16.11 -4.22
CA ASP A 143 -11.51 17.52 -4.26
C ASP A 143 -10.10 17.75 -3.70
N GLU A 144 -9.54 16.78 -2.98
CA GLU A 144 -8.14 16.81 -2.55
C GLU A 144 -7.18 16.90 -3.74
N ILE A 145 -7.50 16.31 -4.89
CA ILE A 145 -6.70 16.38 -6.11
C ILE A 145 -6.52 17.85 -6.54
N LYS A 146 -7.62 18.61 -6.59
CA LYS A 146 -7.58 20.03 -6.95
C LYS A 146 -6.71 20.82 -5.98
N LYS A 147 -7.00 20.70 -4.68
CA LYS A 147 -6.27 21.39 -3.61
C LYS A 147 -4.76 21.09 -3.64
N ALA A 148 -4.40 19.84 -3.90
CA ALA A 148 -3.02 19.43 -3.98
C ALA A 148 -2.30 19.97 -5.25
N LEU A 149 -2.98 20.04 -6.39
CA LEU A 149 -2.45 20.63 -7.62
C LEU A 149 -2.26 22.16 -7.50
N GLU A 150 -3.09 22.84 -6.69
CA GLU A 150 -2.95 24.28 -6.42
C GLU A 150 -1.63 24.61 -5.70
N ILE A 151 -0.98 23.64 -5.06
CA ILE A 151 0.35 23.79 -4.46
C ILE A 151 1.45 23.93 -5.55
N GLY A 152 1.15 23.56 -6.81
CA GLY A 152 2.09 23.63 -7.94
C GLY A 152 3.11 22.48 -7.97
N ARG A 153 2.83 21.36 -7.28
CA ARG A 153 3.64 20.12 -7.31
C ARG A 153 2.95 19.03 -8.09
N ASP A 154 3.74 18.07 -8.55
CA ASP A 154 3.20 16.82 -9.10
C ASP A 154 2.51 16.01 -8.00
N LEU A 155 1.54 15.17 -8.39
CA LEU A 155 0.89 14.26 -7.46
C LEU A 155 1.35 12.82 -7.70
N LEU A 156 1.42 12.06 -6.62
CA LEU A 156 1.51 10.62 -6.65
C LEU A 156 0.29 10.07 -5.93
N ILE A 157 -0.58 9.39 -6.67
CA ILE A 157 -1.89 8.96 -6.19
C ILE A 157 -1.94 7.44 -6.16
N VAL A 158 -2.34 6.87 -5.02
CA VAL A 158 -2.82 5.49 -4.93
C VAL A 158 -4.34 5.54 -5.07
N PRO A 159 -4.92 5.13 -6.22
CA PRO A 159 -6.36 5.19 -6.46
C PRO A 159 -7.11 4.15 -5.63
N GLU A 160 -8.43 4.15 -5.70
CA GLU A 160 -9.24 3.06 -5.16
C GLU A 160 -8.79 1.72 -5.75
N PRO A 161 -8.82 0.62 -4.96
CA PRO A 161 -8.37 -0.71 -5.41
C PRO A 161 -9.42 -1.41 -6.28
N TYR A 162 -10.00 -0.67 -7.23
CA TYR A 162 -11.02 -1.14 -8.15
C TYR A 162 -10.62 -0.82 -9.59
N PRO A 163 -11.11 -1.57 -10.59
CA PRO A 163 -10.76 -1.36 -12.00
C PRO A 163 -11.03 0.05 -12.52
N ASP A 164 -11.96 0.79 -11.89
CA ASP A 164 -12.34 2.15 -12.25
C ASP A 164 -11.59 3.24 -11.45
N GLY A 165 -10.71 2.86 -10.53
CA GLY A 165 -10.00 3.82 -9.66
C GLY A 165 -9.20 4.87 -10.44
N VAL A 166 -8.45 4.46 -11.47
CA VAL A 166 -7.71 5.38 -12.35
C VAL A 166 -8.65 6.27 -13.16
N ARG A 167 -9.78 5.73 -13.60
CA ARG A 167 -10.81 6.47 -14.33
C ARG A 167 -11.40 7.59 -13.49
N LYS A 168 -11.75 7.32 -12.21
CA LYS A 168 -12.27 8.34 -11.29
C LYS A 168 -11.29 9.49 -11.05
N VAL A 169 -10.00 9.16 -10.89
CA VAL A 169 -8.93 10.19 -10.83
C VAL A 169 -8.91 11.03 -12.10
N SER A 170 -8.98 10.39 -13.27
CA SER A 170 -8.95 11.05 -14.58
C SER A 170 -10.18 11.92 -14.82
N GLU A 171 -11.37 11.45 -14.45
CA GLU A 171 -12.62 12.22 -14.51
C GLU A 171 -12.52 13.49 -13.65
N LYS A 172 -11.96 13.36 -12.45
CA LYS A 172 -11.75 14.51 -11.57
C LYS A 172 -10.77 15.53 -12.17
N LEU A 173 -9.68 15.08 -12.77
CA LEU A 173 -8.73 15.95 -13.47
C LEU A 173 -9.39 16.72 -14.60
N LEU A 174 -10.19 16.06 -15.44
CA LEU A 174 -10.94 16.72 -16.52
C LEU A 174 -11.96 17.74 -16.00
N GLN A 175 -12.67 17.42 -14.91
CA GLN A 175 -13.62 18.34 -14.26
C GLN A 175 -12.98 19.65 -13.80
N ILE A 176 -11.72 19.60 -13.37
CA ILE A 176 -10.97 20.80 -12.94
C ILE A 176 -10.19 21.46 -14.07
N GLY A 177 -10.43 21.06 -15.33
CA GLY A 177 -9.79 21.64 -16.51
C GLY A 177 -8.36 21.16 -16.79
N CYS A 178 -7.95 20.02 -16.20
CA CYS A 178 -6.64 19.42 -16.43
C CYS A 178 -6.75 18.17 -17.30
N ASN A 179 -5.94 18.10 -18.38
CA ASN A 179 -5.78 16.89 -19.19
C ASN A 179 -4.29 16.53 -19.34
N PRO A 180 -3.61 16.15 -18.24
CA PRO A 180 -2.20 15.80 -18.28
C PRO A 180 -1.97 14.42 -18.89
N VAL A 181 -0.74 14.17 -19.36
CA VAL A 181 -0.26 12.80 -19.61
C VAL A 181 0.09 12.17 -18.27
N LEU A 182 -0.72 11.24 -17.84
CA LEU A 182 -0.51 10.45 -16.62
C LEU A 182 0.59 9.41 -16.85
N THR A 183 1.35 9.08 -15.81
CA THR A 183 2.12 7.83 -15.76
C THR A 183 1.39 6.88 -14.83
N VAL A 184 0.73 5.88 -15.41
CA VAL A 184 0.02 4.82 -14.67
C VAL A 184 0.96 3.64 -14.52
N MET A 185 1.19 3.22 -13.29
CA MET A 185 2.17 2.19 -12.94
C MET A 185 1.46 1.06 -12.22
N GLU A 186 1.49 -0.13 -12.81
CA GLU A 186 0.87 -1.34 -12.27
C GLU A 186 1.89 -2.31 -11.75
N ARG A 187 1.59 -2.95 -10.63
CA ARG A 187 2.33 -4.07 -10.05
C ARG A 187 3.83 -3.79 -9.93
N LEU A 188 4.14 -2.60 -9.39
CA LEU A 188 5.51 -2.12 -9.23
C LEU A 188 6.37 -3.12 -8.45
N SER A 189 7.57 -3.35 -8.97
CA SER A 189 8.54 -4.34 -8.48
C SER A 189 8.13 -5.81 -8.63
N PHE A 190 7.00 -6.13 -9.23
CA PHE A 190 6.68 -7.50 -9.63
C PHE A 190 7.29 -7.83 -11.00
N PRO A 191 7.48 -9.12 -11.35
CA PRO A 191 8.00 -9.52 -12.67
C PRO A 191 7.16 -9.03 -13.85
N ASP A 192 5.89 -8.77 -13.64
CA ASP A 192 4.92 -8.27 -14.60
C ASP A 192 4.60 -6.77 -14.41
N GLU A 193 5.55 -6.01 -13.85
CA GLU A 193 5.48 -4.54 -13.74
C GLU A 193 5.16 -3.90 -15.10
N LYS A 194 4.20 -2.96 -15.11
CA LYS A 194 3.83 -2.22 -16.31
C LYS A 194 3.78 -0.73 -16.04
N VAL A 195 4.20 0.03 -17.03
CA VAL A 195 4.19 1.50 -16.98
C VAL A 195 3.55 2.03 -18.26
N TYR A 196 2.51 2.83 -18.11
CA TYR A 196 1.78 3.46 -19.22
C TYR A 196 1.91 4.97 -19.14
N LYS A 197 2.01 5.61 -20.30
CA LYS A 197 1.81 7.06 -20.45
C LYS A 197 0.55 7.29 -21.25
N ILE A 198 -0.44 7.91 -20.63
CA ILE A 198 -1.79 8.04 -21.21
C ILE A 198 -2.42 9.34 -20.71
N THR A 199 -3.16 10.04 -21.57
CA THR A 199 -3.86 11.26 -21.12
C THR A 199 -5.06 10.91 -20.24
N ALA A 200 -5.44 11.83 -19.34
CA ALA A 200 -6.64 11.63 -18.52
C ALA A 200 -7.90 11.43 -19.40
N GLU A 201 -7.98 12.11 -20.54
CA GLU A 201 -9.07 11.98 -21.49
C GLU A 201 -9.12 10.59 -22.11
N ASP A 202 -7.98 10.03 -22.53
CA ASP A 202 -7.93 8.69 -23.12
C ASP A 202 -8.27 7.59 -22.12
N VAL A 203 -7.93 7.76 -20.83
CA VAL A 203 -8.38 6.86 -19.75
C VAL A 203 -9.90 6.86 -19.65
N VAL A 204 -10.54 8.04 -19.71
CA VAL A 204 -11.99 8.16 -19.56
C VAL A 204 -12.72 7.65 -20.81
N LYS A 205 -12.20 7.89 -22.02
CA LYS A 205 -12.80 7.43 -23.28
C LYS A 205 -12.58 5.95 -23.56
N GLY A 206 -11.45 5.41 -23.07
CA GLY A 206 -11.11 3.99 -23.25
C GLY A 206 -11.81 3.10 -22.23
N ASP A 207 -12.03 1.82 -22.60
CA ASP A 207 -12.47 0.78 -21.64
C ASP A 207 -11.24 0.08 -21.01
N LEU A 208 -10.33 0.89 -20.47
CA LEU A 208 -9.11 0.39 -19.86
C LEU A 208 -9.38 -0.11 -18.46
N LYS A 209 -8.97 -1.35 -18.19
CA LYS A 209 -9.03 -1.97 -16.88
C LYS A 209 -7.64 -2.12 -16.35
N PHE A 210 -7.46 -1.69 -15.12
CA PHE A 210 -6.20 -1.76 -14.42
C PHE A 210 -6.28 -2.75 -13.25
N SER A 211 -5.13 -3.20 -12.76
CA SER A 211 -5.06 -4.05 -11.56
C SER A 211 -5.43 -3.27 -10.30
N ASP A 212 -5.47 -3.95 -9.16
CA ASP A 212 -5.68 -3.36 -7.84
C ASP A 212 -4.39 -2.78 -7.21
N LEU A 213 -3.22 -3.06 -7.81
CA LEU A 213 -1.91 -2.59 -7.36
C LEU A 213 -1.39 -1.49 -8.30
N ILE A 214 -1.92 -0.28 -8.12
CA ILE A 214 -1.65 0.86 -9.01
C ILE A 214 -1.13 2.05 -8.24
N ILE A 215 -0.20 2.78 -8.88
CA ILE A 215 0.17 4.15 -8.54
C ILE A 215 0.06 5.01 -9.79
N VAL A 216 -0.53 6.19 -9.66
CA VAL A 216 -0.67 7.17 -10.75
C VAL A 216 0.15 8.41 -10.43
N HIS A 217 1.07 8.77 -11.30
CA HIS A 217 1.72 10.07 -11.28
C HIS A 217 0.94 11.05 -12.15
N VAL A 218 0.63 12.20 -11.58
CA VAL A 218 -0.04 13.33 -12.24
C VAL A 218 0.91 14.51 -12.24
N PRO A 219 1.44 14.91 -13.41
CA PRO A 219 2.25 16.15 -13.49
C PRO A 219 1.38 17.36 -13.13
N SER A 220 2.00 18.38 -12.53
CA SER A 220 1.33 19.65 -12.23
C SER A 220 0.73 20.25 -13.50
N CYS A 221 -0.58 20.46 -13.52
CA CYS A 221 -1.34 20.89 -14.69
C CYS A 221 -2.20 22.14 -14.46
N LEU A 222 -2.35 22.59 -13.21
CA LEU A 222 -2.97 23.87 -12.92
C LEU A 222 -1.93 24.97 -13.11
N ARG A 223 -2.19 25.89 -14.04
CA ARG A 223 -1.35 27.10 -14.17
C ARG A 223 -1.65 27.99 -12.96
N ASN A 224 -0.61 28.39 -12.23
CA ASN A 224 -0.73 29.49 -11.27
C ASN A 224 -1.20 30.72 -12.07
N SER A 225 -2.43 31.13 -11.86
CA SER A 225 -3.00 32.38 -12.38
C SER A 225 -2.46 33.57 -11.60
#